data_72f3e05f8786ae9c49fbd56870db29af
#
_entry.id   72f3e05f8786ae9c49fbd56870db29af
#
_cell.length_a   1.000
_cell.length_b   1.000
_cell.length_c   1.000
_cell.angle_alpha   90.00
_cell.angle_beta   90.00
_cell.angle_gamma   90.00
#
_symmetry.space_group_name_H-M   'P 1'
#
loop_
_entity.id
_entity.type
_entity.pdbx_description
1 polymer ?
#
loop_
_entity_poly.entity_id
_entity_poly.type
_entity_poly.pdbx_seq_one_letter_code
_entity_poly.pdbx_strand_id
1 'polypeptide(L)'
;MNTRAPAVEARQLIKTYPGDVTALNGMDITVEPGTVLGLLGPNGAGKSTTVKILTTLARPDSGTATVAGHDVLRHPDRVRRAIGVVAQNSGADPGATGRENLRLQGRLYGLRGAGLDGRVAELLDRFTLTDAADRRVKGYSGGMRRRLDVALGLVHRPEVLFLDEPTTGLDPQARSAMWDEIGRLSGEEGLTILLTTHYLEEADRLAERVAIVDRGRVVVEGTPHALKGELRGDAVHLELRSGVGEAGRTLLRSALGGLSGVHEVLVDGRRVSVRADDGAAAVPALLGALERAGVGVAAATVARPSLDDVYLRHTGRRYAEAAEETGEAGETGRPDDLALAGGTR
;
A
#
# COMPACT_ATOMS: atom_id res chain seq x y z
N MET A 1 5.00 -0.02 31.57
CA MET A 1 4.67 0.22 30.16
C MET A 1 3.16 0.15 30.04
N ASN A 2 2.50 1.26 29.79
CA ASN A 2 1.05 1.31 29.65
C ASN A 2 0.72 0.83 28.21
N THR A 3 0.46 -0.45 28.03
CA THR A 3 0.10 -1.01 26.72
C THR A 3 -1.32 -0.55 26.37
N ARG A 4 -1.41 0.57 25.64
CA ARG A 4 -2.65 1.01 25.04
C ARG A 4 -3.10 -0.07 24.06
N ALA A 5 -4.39 -0.41 24.05
CA ALA A 5 -4.91 -1.39 23.10
C ALA A 5 -4.66 -0.92 21.65
N PRO A 6 -4.35 -1.82 20.70
CA PRO A 6 -4.17 -1.46 19.30
C PRO A 6 -5.40 -0.74 18.74
N ALA A 7 -5.19 0.23 17.86
CA ALA A 7 -6.29 0.91 17.16
C ALA A 7 -6.92 -0.01 16.10
N VAL A 8 -6.12 -0.86 15.48
CA VAL A 8 -6.59 -1.93 14.57
C VAL A 8 -5.87 -3.21 14.91
N GLU A 9 -6.60 -4.29 15.04
CA GLU A 9 -6.05 -5.63 15.19
C GLU A 9 -6.83 -6.61 14.31
N ALA A 10 -6.11 -7.41 13.54
CA ALA A 10 -6.64 -8.53 12.76
C ALA A 10 -5.81 -9.76 13.07
N ARG A 11 -6.47 -10.90 13.32
CA ARG A 11 -5.81 -12.16 13.65
C ARG A 11 -6.35 -13.27 12.78
N GLN A 12 -5.44 -13.92 12.04
CA GLN A 12 -5.67 -15.10 11.21
C GLN A 12 -6.88 -14.95 10.28
N LEU A 13 -6.99 -13.77 9.63
CA LEU A 13 -8.10 -13.54 8.70
C LEU A 13 -7.94 -14.41 7.47
N ILE A 14 -8.99 -15.14 7.13
CA ILE A 14 -9.14 -15.91 5.91
C ILE A 14 -10.32 -15.37 5.12
N LYS A 15 -10.13 -15.25 3.80
CA LYS A 15 -11.20 -14.85 2.87
C LYS A 15 -11.01 -15.52 1.53
N THR A 16 -12.02 -16.26 1.10
CA THR A 16 -12.11 -16.86 -0.24
C THR A 16 -13.33 -16.27 -0.94
N TYR A 17 -13.16 -15.91 -2.20
CA TYR A 17 -14.24 -15.45 -3.07
C TYR A 17 -14.69 -16.57 -4.01
N PRO A 18 -15.88 -16.46 -4.66
CA PRO A 18 -16.33 -17.39 -5.68
C PRO A 18 -15.26 -17.70 -6.74
N GLY A 19 -15.15 -18.96 -7.18
CA GLY A 19 -14.10 -19.41 -8.08
C GLY A 19 -12.80 -19.82 -7.36
N ASP A 20 -12.89 -20.14 -6.06
CA ASP A 20 -11.78 -20.60 -5.20
C ASP A 20 -10.60 -19.61 -5.11
N VAL A 21 -10.88 -18.31 -5.30
CA VAL A 21 -9.88 -17.25 -5.19
C VAL A 21 -9.67 -16.92 -3.71
N THR A 22 -8.60 -17.48 -3.13
CA THR A 22 -8.20 -17.17 -1.75
C THR A 22 -7.51 -15.81 -1.70
N ALA A 23 -8.23 -14.79 -1.25
CA ALA A 23 -7.72 -13.43 -1.14
C ALA A 23 -6.94 -13.18 0.17
N LEU A 24 -7.33 -13.82 1.27
CA LEU A 24 -6.60 -13.79 2.55
C LEU A 24 -6.41 -15.22 3.06
N ASN A 25 -5.22 -15.49 3.57
CA ASN A 25 -4.79 -16.82 3.99
C ASN A 25 -4.03 -16.77 5.34
N GLY A 26 -4.72 -16.32 6.40
CA GLY A 26 -4.11 -16.13 7.71
C GLY A 26 -3.42 -14.76 7.82
N MET A 27 -4.15 -13.68 7.49
CA MET A 27 -3.65 -12.30 7.60
C MET A 27 -3.65 -11.85 9.05
N ASP A 28 -2.50 -11.45 9.55
CA ASP A 28 -2.31 -10.83 10.86
C ASP A 28 -1.85 -9.38 10.68
N ILE A 29 -2.49 -8.43 11.38
CA ILE A 29 -2.17 -6.99 11.30
C ILE A 29 -2.40 -6.37 12.67
N THR A 30 -1.47 -5.49 13.08
CA THR A 30 -1.62 -4.66 14.28
C THR A 30 -1.22 -3.22 13.95
N VAL A 31 -2.10 -2.26 14.28
CA VAL A 31 -1.82 -0.82 14.14
C VAL A 31 -1.91 -0.16 15.49
N GLU A 32 -0.81 0.45 15.93
CA GLU A 32 -0.78 1.20 17.17
C GLU A 32 -1.50 2.54 17.02
N PRO A 33 -2.16 3.05 18.08
CA PRO A 33 -2.82 4.35 18.03
C PRO A 33 -1.87 5.49 17.66
N GLY A 34 -2.30 6.33 16.72
CA GLY A 34 -1.54 7.51 16.28
C GLY A 34 -0.38 7.20 15.34
N THR A 35 -0.31 5.99 14.77
CA THR A 35 0.75 5.59 13.84
C THR A 35 0.23 5.34 12.43
N VAL A 36 1.14 5.32 11.46
CA VAL A 36 0.86 4.97 10.07
C VAL A 36 1.37 3.55 9.78
N LEU A 37 0.46 2.62 9.49
CA LEU A 37 0.81 1.31 8.94
C LEU A 37 0.58 1.32 7.42
N GLY A 38 1.62 1.02 6.65
CA GLY A 38 1.56 0.78 5.21
C GLY A 38 1.40 -0.71 4.90
N LEU A 39 0.31 -1.11 4.24
CA LEU A 39 0.17 -2.42 3.63
C LEU A 39 0.73 -2.36 2.22
N LEU A 40 1.95 -2.86 2.04
CA LEU A 40 2.66 -2.87 0.77
C LEU A 40 2.52 -4.25 0.11
N GLY A 41 2.15 -4.28 -1.17
CA GLY A 41 2.08 -5.55 -1.90
C GLY A 41 1.59 -5.33 -3.33
N PRO A 42 1.81 -6.30 -4.23
CA PRO A 42 1.31 -6.23 -5.61
C PRO A 42 -0.23 -6.25 -5.66
N ASN A 43 -0.79 -6.02 -6.83
CA ASN A 43 -2.22 -6.18 -7.04
C ASN A 43 -2.62 -7.63 -6.73
N GLY A 44 -3.80 -7.86 -6.19
CA GLY A 44 -4.23 -9.22 -5.80
C GLY A 44 -3.59 -9.79 -4.52
N ALA A 45 -2.62 -9.11 -3.89
CA ALA A 45 -1.98 -9.60 -2.66
C ALA A 45 -2.91 -9.68 -1.43
N GLY A 46 -4.13 -9.13 -1.50
CA GLY A 46 -5.10 -9.16 -0.40
C GLY A 46 -5.32 -7.82 0.30
N LYS A 47 -4.60 -6.75 -0.06
CA LYS A 47 -4.67 -5.43 0.59
C LYS A 47 -6.09 -4.85 0.68
N SER A 48 -6.76 -4.67 -0.46
CA SER A 48 -8.12 -4.10 -0.50
C SER A 48 -9.16 -5.02 0.16
N THR A 49 -8.96 -6.35 0.13
CA THR A 49 -9.81 -7.30 0.88
C THR A 49 -9.66 -7.10 2.38
N THR A 50 -8.43 -6.91 2.86
CA THR A 50 -8.16 -6.59 4.26
C THR A 50 -8.87 -5.29 4.67
N VAL A 51 -8.72 -4.22 3.89
CA VAL A 51 -9.43 -2.95 4.14
C VAL A 51 -10.94 -3.17 4.16
N LYS A 52 -11.51 -3.90 3.19
CA LYS A 52 -12.96 -4.18 3.17
C LYS A 52 -13.44 -4.90 4.43
N ILE A 53 -12.68 -5.83 4.98
CA ILE A 53 -13.05 -6.52 6.23
C ILE A 53 -12.96 -5.57 7.42
N LEU A 54 -11.86 -4.84 7.57
CA LEU A 54 -11.65 -3.90 8.67
C LEU A 54 -12.67 -2.74 8.66
N THR A 55 -13.11 -2.32 7.47
CA THR A 55 -14.14 -1.30 7.29
C THR A 55 -15.58 -1.84 7.26
N THR A 56 -15.78 -3.13 7.59
CA THR A 56 -17.09 -3.81 7.65
C THR A 56 -17.81 -3.95 6.30
N LEU A 57 -17.12 -3.76 5.18
CA LEU A 57 -17.68 -3.92 3.83
C LEU A 57 -17.66 -5.38 3.34
N ALA A 58 -16.84 -6.24 3.96
CA ALA A 58 -16.81 -7.67 3.72
C ALA A 58 -16.73 -8.44 5.04
N ARG A 59 -17.20 -9.68 5.02
CA ARG A 59 -17.05 -10.60 6.17
C ARG A 59 -15.88 -11.54 5.89
N PRO A 60 -14.99 -11.78 6.87
CA PRO A 60 -14.01 -12.84 6.77
C PRO A 60 -14.73 -14.20 6.86
N ASP A 61 -14.12 -15.24 6.32
CA ASP A 61 -14.61 -16.61 6.44
C ASP A 61 -14.16 -17.21 7.78
N SER A 62 -12.99 -16.79 8.28
CA SER A 62 -12.50 -17.07 9.63
C SER A 62 -11.53 -16.00 10.12
N GLY A 63 -11.11 -16.10 11.39
CA GLY A 63 -10.30 -15.10 12.06
C GLY A 63 -11.14 -14.04 12.77
N THR A 64 -10.47 -13.08 13.39
CA THR A 64 -11.09 -11.99 14.15
C THR A 64 -10.47 -10.65 13.77
N ALA A 65 -11.27 -9.57 13.85
CA ALA A 65 -10.75 -8.22 13.69
C ALA A 65 -11.46 -7.24 14.61
N THR A 66 -10.69 -6.30 15.16
CA THR A 66 -11.19 -5.16 15.94
C THR A 66 -10.62 -3.86 15.38
N VAL A 67 -11.45 -2.82 15.37
CA VAL A 67 -11.08 -1.46 14.95
C VAL A 67 -11.63 -0.49 15.98
N ALA A 68 -10.80 0.43 16.46
CA ALA A 68 -11.13 1.37 17.54
C ALA A 68 -11.76 0.64 18.76
N GLY A 69 -11.24 -0.54 19.11
CA GLY A 69 -11.74 -1.37 20.21
C GLY A 69 -13.06 -2.09 19.93
N HIS A 70 -13.61 -2.03 18.72
CA HIS A 70 -14.87 -2.67 18.34
C HIS A 70 -14.66 -3.83 17.37
N ASP A 71 -15.28 -4.98 17.67
CA ASP A 71 -15.31 -6.14 16.79
C ASP A 71 -16.08 -5.83 15.51
N VAL A 72 -15.46 -6.09 14.35
CA VAL A 72 -15.99 -5.71 13.04
C VAL A 72 -17.26 -6.47 12.65
N LEU A 73 -17.49 -7.66 13.23
CA LEU A 73 -18.66 -8.49 12.96
C LEU A 73 -19.79 -8.23 13.97
N ARG A 74 -19.44 -8.02 15.26
CA ARG A 74 -20.44 -7.86 16.34
C ARG A 74 -20.93 -6.41 16.45
N HIS A 75 -20.08 -5.43 16.17
CA HIS A 75 -20.36 -4.01 16.35
C HIS A 75 -20.04 -3.16 15.11
N PRO A 76 -20.47 -3.56 13.89
CA PRO A 76 -20.10 -2.88 12.65
C PRO A 76 -20.52 -1.39 12.63
N ASP A 77 -21.62 -1.04 13.26
CA ASP A 77 -22.09 0.35 13.32
C ASP A 77 -21.17 1.24 14.18
N ARG A 78 -20.58 0.68 15.26
CA ARG A 78 -19.59 1.40 16.07
C ARG A 78 -18.30 1.59 15.31
N VAL A 79 -17.84 0.53 14.62
CA VAL A 79 -16.67 0.61 13.74
C VAL A 79 -16.87 1.72 12.70
N ARG A 80 -17.98 1.72 11.94
CA ARG A 80 -18.26 2.72 10.90
C ARG A 80 -18.32 4.15 11.41
N ARG A 81 -18.69 4.37 12.66
CA ARG A 81 -18.68 5.72 13.28
C ARG A 81 -17.28 6.17 13.71
N ALA A 82 -16.40 5.23 14.01
CA ALA A 82 -15.04 5.52 14.47
C ALA A 82 -14.03 5.64 13.32
N ILE A 83 -14.40 5.24 12.09
CA ILE A 83 -13.47 5.20 10.97
C ILE A 83 -13.80 6.20 9.87
N GLY A 84 -12.75 6.75 9.22
CA GLY A 84 -12.82 7.37 7.91
C GLY A 84 -12.33 6.38 6.85
N VAL A 85 -12.92 6.41 5.67
CA VAL A 85 -12.52 5.54 4.55
C VAL A 85 -12.38 6.36 3.28
N VAL A 86 -11.23 6.25 2.65
CA VAL A 86 -10.96 6.82 1.33
C VAL A 86 -10.66 5.67 0.39
N ALA A 87 -11.66 5.28 -0.38
CA ALA A 87 -11.55 4.18 -1.34
C ALA A 87 -10.68 4.58 -2.55
N GLN A 88 -10.29 3.60 -3.35
CA GLN A 88 -9.53 3.81 -4.59
C GLN A 88 -10.30 4.71 -5.58
N ASN A 89 -11.60 4.45 -5.75
CA ASN A 89 -12.48 5.30 -6.53
C ASN A 89 -13.06 6.42 -5.66
N SER A 90 -13.23 7.63 -6.25
CA SER A 90 -13.82 8.76 -5.54
C SER A 90 -15.25 8.45 -5.08
N GLY A 91 -15.53 8.76 -3.81
CA GLY A 91 -16.86 8.68 -3.22
C GLY A 91 -17.67 9.96 -3.37
N ALA A 92 -17.09 11.03 -3.91
CA ALA A 92 -17.78 12.30 -4.11
C ALA A 92 -18.76 12.23 -5.27
N ASP A 93 -19.96 12.80 -5.09
CA ASP A 93 -20.91 13.00 -6.18
C ASP A 93 -20.36 14.05 -7.18
N PRO A 94 -20.10 13.67 -8.45
CA PRO A 94 -19.57 14.60 -9.45
C PRO A 94 -20.57 15.69 -9.87
N GLY A 95 -21.85 15.48 -9.66
CA GLY A 95 -22.93 16.43 -9.94
C GLY A 95 -23.09 17.53 -8.90
N ALA A 96 -22.67 17.26 -7.66
CA ALA A 96 -22.68 18.19 -6.54
C ALA A 96 -21.39 19.01 -6.47
N THR A 97 -21.41 20.09 -5.69
CA THR A 97 -20.22 20.89 -5.35
C THR A 97 -19.39 20.23 -4.24
N GLY A 98 -18.13 20.65 -4.06
CA GLY A 98 -17.30 20.16 -2.95
C GLY A 98 -17.94 20.43 -1.59
N ARG A 99 -18.50 21.63 -1.42
CA ARG A 99 -19.22 22.03 -0.20
C ARG A 99 -20.47 21.17 0.06
N GLU A 100 -21.28 20.90 -0.99
CA GLU A 100 -22.47 20.05 -0.86
C GLU A 100 -22.11 18.61 -0.50
N ASN A 101 -21.06 18.04 -1.10
CA ASN A 101 -20.55 16.72 -0.76
C ASN A 101 -20.15 16.64 0.73
N LEU A 102 -19.36 17.58 1.23
CA LEU A 102 -18.95 17.63 2.63
C LEU A 102 -20.12 17.82 3.59
N ARG A 103 -21.10 18.69 3.22
CA ARG A 103 -22.32 18.86 4.02
C ARG A 103 -23.17 17.61 4.07
N LEU A 104 -23.33 16.90 2.93
CA LEU A 104 -24.05 15.63 2.88
C LEU A 104 -23.40 14.60 3.80
N GLN A 105 -22.08 14.42 3.66
CA GLN A 105 -21.32 13.48 4.48
C GLN A 105 -21.44 13.83 5.97
N GLY A 106 -21.27 15.11 6.34
CA GLY A 106 -21.40 15.52 7.74
C GLY A 106 -22.79 15.27 8.31
N ARG A 107 -23.84 15.46 7.51
CA ARG A 107 -25.23 15.15 7.92
C ARG A 107 -25.46 13.65 8.14
N LEU A 108 -24.86 12.79 7.32
CA LEU A 108 -24.92 11.34 7.49
C LEU A 108 -24.31 10.89 8.83
N TYR A 109 -23.27 11.60 9.30
CA TYR A 109 -22.66 11.41 10.61
C TYR A 109 -23.33 12.22 11.73
N GLY A 110 -24.47 12.87 11.47
CA GLY A 110 -25.26 13.57 12.48
C GLY A 110 -24.85 15.01 12.78
N LEU A 111 -23.86 15.56 12.08
CA LEU A 111 -23.48 16.97 12.20
C LEU A 111 -24.58 17.89 11.66
N ARG A 112 -24.86 19.01 12.34
CA ARG A 112 -25.94 19.94 11.97
C ARG A 112 -25.57 21.40 12.29
N GLY A 113 -26.29 22.32 11.65
CA GLY A 113 -26.20 23.75 11.96
C GLY A 113 -24.79 24.33 11.85
N ALA A 114 -24.48 25.32 12.67
CA ALA A 114 -23.21 26.04 12.64
C ALA A 114 -21.97 25.14 12.84
N GLY A 115 -22.10 24.03 13.58
CA GLY A 115 -21.03 23.06 13.74
C GLY A 115 -20.68 22.33 12.45
N LEU A 116 -21.68 21.98 11.65
CA LEU A 116 -21.48 21.40 10.30
C LEU A 116 -20.82 22.43 9.37
N ASP A 117 -21.36 23.65 9.32
CA ASP A 117 -20.86 24.69 8.42
C ASP A 117 -19.41 25.07 8.75
N GLY A 118 -19.08 25.18 10.05
CA GLY A 118 -17.72 25.43 10.51
C GLY A 118 -16.77 24.29 10.13
N ARG A 119 -17.19 23.02 10.32
CA ARG A 119 -16.37 21.86 9.95
C ARG A 119 -16.14 21.76 8.43
N VAL A 120 -17.14 22.08 7.63
CA VAL A 120 -17.04 22.12 6.16
C VAL A 120 -16.07 23.21 5.72
N ALA A 121 -16.15 24.42 6.31
CA ALA A 121 -15.23 25.51 6.00
C ALA A 121 -13.78 25.16 6.38
N GLU A 122 -13.57 24.60 7.57
CA GLU A 122 -12.27 24.10 8.07
C GLU A 122 -11.63 23.12 7.09
N LEU A 123 -12.38 22.12 6.62
CA LEU A 123 -11.87 21.09 5.72
C LEU A 123 -11.60 21.64 4.31
N LEU A 124 -12.46 22.52 3.79
CA LEU A 124 -12.22 23.15 2.50
C LEU A 124 -10.95 24.00 2.49
N ASP A 125 -10.72 24.75 3.55
CA ASP A 125 -9.50 25.56 3.73
C ASP A 125 -8.26 24.66 3.86
N ARG A 126 -8.30 23.70 4.76
CA ARG A 126 -7.22 22.76 5.00
C ARG A 126 -6.76 22.03 3.73
N PHE A 127 -7.68 21.56 2.92
CA PHE A 127 -7.39 20.84 1.68
C PHE A 127 -7.22 21.76 0.47
N THR A 128 -7.14 23.09 0.68
CA THR A 128 -6.96 24.09 -0.39
C THR A 128 -8.04 23.96 -1.47
N LEU A 129 -9.29 23.80 -1.05
CA LEU A 129 -10.45 23.66 -1.91
C LEU A 129 -11.43 24.84 -1.78
N THR A 130 -11.12 25.87 -0.99
CA THR A 130 -12.00 27.02 -0.69
C THR A 130 -12.44 27.73 -1.96
N ASP A 131 -11.53 28.04 -2.89
CA ASP A 131 -11.83 28.74 -4.15
C ASP A 131 -12.66 27.88 -5.12
N ALA A 132 -12.63 26.57 -4.94
CA ALA A 132 -13.38 25.61 -5.76
C ALA A 132 -14.62 25.04 -5.05
N ALA A 133 -14.86 25.46 -3.80
CA ALA A 133 -15.88 24.87 -2.92
C ALA A 133 -17.27 24.78 -3.54
N ASP A 134 -17.65 25.80 -4.29
CA ASP A 134 -18.98 25.95 -4.91
C ASP A 134 -19.01 25.55 -6.40
N ARG A 135 -17.90 25.00 -6.90
CA ARG A 135 -17.79 24.38 -8.22
C ARG A 135 -18.18 22.90 -8.16
N ARG A 136 -18.86 22.39 -9.20
CA ARG A 136 -19.19 20.95 -9.28
C ARG A 136 -17.95 20.09 -9.37
N VAL A 137 -17.93 18.96 -8.64
CA VAL A 137 -16.79 18.06 -8.55
C VAL A 137 -16.37 17.43 -9.88
N LYS A 138 -17.31 17.31 -10.86
CA LYS A 138 -16.95 16.87 -12.22
C LYS A 138 -15.90 17.76 -12.90
N GLY A 139 -15.79 19.02 -12.50
CA GLY A 139 -14.78 19.96 -12.99
C GLY A 139 -13.50 20.02 -12.16
N TYR A 140 -13.34 19.16 -11.16
CA TYR A 140 -12.11 19.09 -10.37
C TYR A 140 -11.02 18.31 -11.11
N SER A 141 -9.74 18.69 -10.88
CA SER A 141 -8.61 17.87 -11.27
C SER A 141 -8.58 16.55 -10.45
N GLY A 142 -7.80 15.57 -10.87
CA GLY A 142 -7.59 14.34 -10.09
C GLY A 142 -7.14 14.61 -8.66
N GLY A 143 -6.14 15.49 -8.50
CA GLY A 143 -5.63 15.89 -7.19
C GLY A 143 -6.68 16.62 -6.33
N MET A 144 -7.51 17.48 -6.92
CA MET A 144 -8.60 18.15 -6.20
C MET A 144 -9.66 17.14 -5.72
N ARG A 145 -10.03 16.17 -6.58
CA ARG A 145 -10.97 15.11 -6.20
C ARG A 145 -10.43 14.29 -5.06
N ARG A 146 -9.17 13.88 -5.13
CA ARG A 146 -8.53 13.09 -4.08
C ARG A 146 -8.45 13.83 -2.75
N ARG A 147 -8.11 15.13 -2.76
CA ARG A 147 -8.15 15.97 -1.56
C ARG A 147 -9.55 16.06 -0.96
N LEU A 148 -10.59 16.17 -1.80
CA LEU A 148 -11.97 16.15 -1.34
C LEU A 148 -12.35 14.78 -0.73
N ASP A 149 -11.93 13.66 -1.32
CA ASP A 149 -12.20 12.32 -0.78
C ASP A 149 -11.59 12.15 0.63
N VAL A 150 -10.36 12.64 0.84
CA VAL A 150 -9.74 12.63 2.17
C VAL A 150 -10.52 13.52 3.14
N ALA A 151 -10.91 14.72 2.71
CA ALA A 151 -11.74 15.63 3.52
C ALA A 151 -13.09 15.00 3.91
N LEU A 152 -13.72 14.24 2.99
CA LEU A 152 -14.95 13.48 3.27
C LEU A 152 -14.72 12.41 4.34
N GLY A 153 -13.59 11.69 4.27
CA GLY A 153 -13.22 10.70 5.27
C GLY A 153 -12.98 11.29 6.67
N LEU A 154 -12.62 12.58 6.76
CA LEU A 154 -12.28 13.26 8.00
C LEU A 154 -13.43 14.09 8.62
N VAL A 155 -14.58 14.21 7.94
CA VAL A 155 -15.64 15.15 8.33
C VAL A 155 -16.15 14.94 9.76
N HIS A 156 -16.24 13.71 10.21
CA HIS A 156 -16.76 13.31 11.53
C HIS A 156 -15.67 13.08 12.57
N ARG A 157 -14.40 13.42 12.27
CA ARG A 157 -13.23 13.26 13.15
C ARG A 157 -13.03 11.81 13.59
N PRO A 158 -12.72 10.89 12.64
CA PRO A 158 -12.53 9.49 12.95
C PRO A 158 -11.31 9.25 13.86
N GLU A 159 -11.29 8.10 14.54
CA GLU A 159 -10.14 7.60 15.30
C GLU A 159 -9.13 6.89 14.40
N VAL A 160 -9.60 6.26 13.31
CA VAL A 160 -8.78 5.53 12.34
C VAL A 160 -9.18 5.94 10.92
N LEU A 161 -8.19 6.27 10.08
CA LEU A 161 -8.38 6.58 8.68
C LEU A 161 -7.81 5.44 7.82
N PHE A 162 -8.66 4.87 6.96
CA PHE A 162 -8.28 3.90 5.95
C PHE A 162 -8.11 4.59 4.60
N LEU A 163 -6.94 4.43 3.99
CA LEU A 163 -6.60 4.99 2.68
C LEU A 163 -6.28 3.85 1.71
N ASP A 164 -7.18 3.54 0.78
CA ASP A 164 -6.94 2.51 -0.23
C ASP A 164 -6.32 3.16 -1.47
N GLU A 165 -5.01 2.92 -1.66
CA GLU A 165 -4.18 3.46 -2.74
C GLU A 165 -4.34 4.98 -2.93
N PRO A 166 -3.98 5.82 -1.92
CA PRO A 166 -4.36 7.24 -1.88
C PRO A 166 -3.78 8.09 -3.00
N THR A 167 -2.72 7.67 -3.67
CA THR A 167 -2.01 8.49 -4.67
C THR A 167 -2.04 7.90 -6.08
N THR A 168 -2.76 6.78 -6.28
CA THR A 168 -2.87 6.15 -7.60
C THR A 168 -3.56 7.12 -8.59
N GLY A 169 -2.93 7.26 -9.77
CA GLY A 169 -3.43 8.15 -10.83
C GLY A 169 -3.19 9.64 -10.62
N LEU A 170 -2.48 10.04 -9.57
CA LEU A 170 -2.05 11.42 -9.36
C LEU A 170 -0.74 11.73 -10.10
N ASP A 171 -0.62 12.96 -10.58
CA ASP A 171 0.66 13.49 -11.05
C ASP A 171 1.66 13.62 -9.88
N PRO A 172 2.98 13.74 -10.16
CA PRO A 172 4.01 13.77 -9.11
C PRO A 172 3.81 14.90 -8.09
N GLN A 173 3.33 16.08 -8.51
CA GLN A 173 3.12 17.21 -7.62
C GLN A 173 1.93 16.96 -6.68
N ALA A 174 0.81 16.49 -7.21
CA ALA A 174 -0.38 16.15 -6.41
C ALA A 174 -0.09 15.00 -5.45
N ARG A 175 0.74 14.02 -5.86
CA ARG A 175 1.19 12.91 -5.01
C ARG A 175 2.02 13.42 -3.83
N SER A 176 3.05 14.27 -4.07
CA SER A 176 3.85 14.84 -3.00
C SER A 176 2.99 15.63 -2.00
N ALA A 177 2.07 16.47 -2.48
CA ALA A 177 1.18 17.24 -1.62
C ALA A 177 0.26 16.33 -0.78
N MET A 178 -0.18 15.18 -1.31
CA MET A 178 -0.96 14.19 -0.59
C MET A 178 -0.12 13.50 0.48
N TRP A 179 1.14 13.16 0.20
CA TRP A 179 2.04 12.59 1.18
C TRP A 179 2.29 13.55 2.36
N ASP A 180 2.52 14.83 2.08
CA ASP A 180 2.71 15.84 3.12
C ASP A 180 1.46 15.97 4.00
N GLU A 181 0.26 15.89 3.40
CA GLU A 181 -1.00 15.93 4.14
C GLU A 181 -1.20 14.68 5.03
N ILE A 182 -0.93 13.48 4.52
CA ILE A 182 -1.01 12.23 5.30
C ILE A 182 -0.02 12.27 6.47
N GLY A 183 1.21 12.73 6.23
CA GLY A 183 2.22 12.90 7.27
C GLY A 183 1.77 13.87 8.38
N ARG A 184 1.11 14.96 8.01
CA ARG A 184 0.57 15.94 8.98
C ARG A 184 -0.58 15.36 9.81
N LEU A 185 -1.48 14.60 9.17
CA LEU A 185 -2.60 13.94 9.86
C LEU A 185 -2.13 12.99 10.98
N SER A 186 -1.08 12.23 10.74
CA SER A 186 -0.52 11.34 11.76
C SER A 186 0.35 12.10 12.76
N GLY A 187 1.33 12.88 12.27
CA GLY A 187 2.35 13.49 13.14
C GLY A 187 1.83 14.60 14.04
N GLU A 188 0.95 15.49 13.51
CA GLU A 188 0.45 16.64 14.27
C GLU A 188 -0.87 16.35 15.00
N GLU A 189 -1.75 15.53 14.42
CA GLU A 189 -3.07 15.26 14.96
C GLU A 189 -3.18 13.92 15.68
N GLY A 190 -2.14 13.10 15.58
CA GLY A 190 -2.12 11.77 16.19
C GLY A 190 -3.18 10.82 15.63
N LEU A 191 -3.62 11.03 14.36
CA LEU A 191 -4.59 10.18 13.70
C LEU A 191 -3.95 8.84 13.35
N THR A 192 -4.61 7.75 13.69
CA THR A 192 -4.17 6.43 13.26
C THR A 192 -4.52 6.22 11.79
N ILE A 193 -3.55 5.78 10.99
CA ILE A 193 -3.75 5.60 9.55
C ILE A 193 -3.33 4.19 9.13
N LEU A 194 -4.20 3.49 8.41
CA LEU A 194 -3.84 2.31 7.65
C LEU A 194 -3.96 2.64 6.17
N LEU A 195 -2.84 2.63 5.45
CA LEU A 195 -2.82 2.87 4.02
C LEU A 195 -2.43 1.59 3.26
N THR A 196 -3.04 1.36 2.12
CA THR A 196 -2.58 0.36 1.17
C THR A 196 -1.85 1.04 0.03
N THR A 197 -0.80 0.42 -0.46
CA THR A 197 -0.07 0.93 -1.62
C THR A 197 0.62 -0.20 -2.37
N HIS A 198 0.83 0.03 -3.65
CA HIS A 198 1.73 -0.73 -4.50
C HIS A 198 2.98 0.08 -4.86
N TYR A 199 3.13 1.32 -4.34
CA TYR A 199 4.32 2.15 -4.53
C TYR A 199 5.26 2.00 -3.33
N LEU A 200 6.45 1.44 -3.58
CA LEU A 200 7.50 1.26 -2.58
C LEU A 200 7.95 2.57 -1.94
N GLU A 201 8.04 3.63 -2.75
CA GLU A 201 8.41 4.97 -2.30
C GLU A 201 7.38 5.57 -1.33
N GLU A 202 6.09 5.34 -1.56
CA GLU A 202 5.01 5.79 -0.69
C GLU A 202 5.09 5.12 0.67
N ALA A 203 5.26 3.79 0.69
CA ALA A 203 5.44 3.03 1.92
C ALA A 203 6.69 3.48 2.69
N ASP A 204 7.79 3.71 1.99
CA ASP A 204 9.07 4.16 2.59
C ASP A 204 8.98 5.55 3.20
N ARG A 205 8.21 6.45 2.59
CA ARG A 205 8.08 7.86 3.03
C ARG A 205 7.07 8.06 4.14
N LEU A 206 5.93 7.38 4.07
CA LEU A 206 4.77 7.68 4.93
C LEU A 206 4.63 6.74 6.12
N ALA A 207 5.00 5.48 5.95
CA ALA A 207 4.69 4.47 6.95
C ALA A 207 5.75 4.46 8.06
N GLU A 208 5.30 4.53 9.31
CA GLU A 208 6.15 4.23 10.47
C GLU A 208 6.48 2.73 10.53
N ARG A 209 5.51 1.90 10.14
CA ARG A 209 5.68 0.46 9.96
C ARG A 209 5.09 0.05 8.61
N VAL A 210 5.77 -0.88 7.96
CA VAL A 210 5.33 -1.49 6.70
C VAL A 210 5.09 -2.96 6.94
N ALA A 211 3.91 -3.45 6.58
CA ALA A 211 3.63 -4.87 6.45
C ALA A 211 3.63 -5.22 4.96
N ILE A 212 4.61 -6.01 4.54
CA ILE A 212 4.70 -6.51 3.17
C ILE A 212 3.77 -7.70 3.03
N VAL A 213 2.85 -7.60 2.08
CA VAL A 213 1.79 -8.59 1.85
C VAL A 213 2.04 -9.30 0.53
N ASP A 214 2.03 -10.62 0.56
CA ASP A 214 2.05 -11.47 -0.63
C ASP A 214 1.09 -12.64 -0.44
N ARG A 215 0.29 -12.94 -1.49
CA ARG A 215 -0.66 -14.06 -1.54
C ARG A 215 -1.54 -14.19 -0.28
N GLY A 216 -2.08 -13.07 0.17
CA GLY A 216 -3.01 -13.02 1.30
C GLY A 216 -2.40 -13.17 2.70
N ARG A 217 -1.08 -13.01 2.84
CA ARG A 217 -0.34 -13.08 4.11
C ARG A 217 0.63 -11.92 4.26
N VAL A 218 0.87 -11.51 5.50
CA VAL A 218 2.03 -10.67 5.82
C VAL A 218 3.28 -11.57 5.80
N VAL A 219 4.24 -11.24 4.93
CA VAL A 219 5.51 -11.99 4.81
C VAL A 219 6.59 -11.41 5.71
N VAL A 220 6.56 -10.11 5.95
CA VAL A 220 7.43 -9.41 6.89
C VAL A 220 6.80 -8.10 7.32
N GLU A 221 7.05 -7.68 8.55
CA GLU A 221 6.60 -6.40 9.10
C GLU A 221 7.70 -5.74 9.93
N GLY A 222 7.88 -4.43 9.77
CA GLY A 222 8.86 -3.65 10.50
C GLY A 222 8.84 -2.18 10.11
N THR A 223 9.72 -1.37 10.72
CA THR A 223 9.94 -0.01 10.20
C THR A 223 10.69 -0.11 8.87
N PRO A 224 10.45 0.79 7.89
CA PRO A 224 11.19 0.78 6.62
C PRO A 224 12.70 0.73 6.82
N HIS A 225 13.22 1.47 7.80
CA HIS A 225 14.64 1.48 8.14
C HIS A 225 15.13 0.13 8.67
N ALA A 226 14.38 -0.52 9.58
CA ALA A 226 14.77 -1.82 10.13
C ALA A 226 14.75 -2.91 9.05
N LEU A 227 13.69 -2.96 8.23
CA LEU A 227 13.56 -3.91 7.13
C LEU A 227 14.70 -3.79 6.12
N LYS A 228 15.05 -2.55 5.73
CA LYS A 228 16.20 -2.30 4.85
C LYS A 228 17.54 -2.64 5.55
N GLY A 229 17.64 -2.39 6.85
CA GLY A 229 18.83 -2.69 7.65
C GLY A 229 19.11 -4.18 7.85
N GLU A 230 18.09 -5.06 7.72
CA GLU A 230 18.28 -6.52 7.69
C GLU A 230 19.07 -6.99 6.48
N LEU A 231 19.07 -6.19 5.41
CA LEU A 231 19.81 -6.41 4.19
C LEU A 231 21.22 -5.81 4.38
N ARG A 232 22.16 -6.63 4.84
CA ARG A 232 23.54 -6.19 5.09
C ARG A 232 24.22 -5.72 3.80
N GLY A 233 24.90 -4.59 3.87
CA GLY A 233 25.69 -4.02 2.79
C GLY A 233 24.86 -3.37 1.67
N ASP A 234 25.54 -2.89 0.63
CA ASP A 234 24.94 -2.28 -0.54
C ASP A 234 24.37 -3.33 -1.51
N ALA A 235 23.39 -2.92 -2.31
CA ALA A 235 22.89 -3.72 -3.42
C ALA A 235 23.66 -3.37 -4.70
N VAL A 236 24.21 -4.36 -5.37
CA VAL A 236 24.76 -4.23 -6.72
C VAL A 236 23.81 -4.94 -7.69
N HIS A 237 23.15 -4.17 -8.53
CA HIS A 237 22.27 -4.70 -9.57
C HIS A 237 23.02 -4.74 -10.90
N LEU A 238 23.10 -5.94 -11.48
CA LEU A 238 23.77 -6.16 -12.77
C LEU A 238 22.72 -6.63 -13.78
N GLU A 239 22.70 -6.01 -14.95
CA GLU A 239 21.91 -6.46 -16.08
C GLU A 239 22.81 -7.20 -17.07
N LEU A 240 22.48 -8.48 -17.33
CA LEU A 240 23.21 -9.31 -18.27
C LEU A 240 22.76 -9.02 -19.71
N ARG A 241 23.68 -9.11 -20.67
CA ARG A 241 23.34 -8.97 -22.10
C ARG A 241 22.40 -10.08 -22.59
N SER A 242 22.51 -11.27 -22.02
CA SER A 242 21.67 -12.42 -22.34
C SER A 242 21.21 -13.13 -21.07
N GLY A 243 20.01 -13.70 -21.09
CA GLY A 243 19.52 -14.50 -19.98
C GLY A 243 20.32 -15.79 -19.81
N VAL A 244 20.41 -16.27 -18.57
CA VAL A 244 21.07 -17.53 -18.22
C VAL A 244 20.05 -18.59 -17.82
N GLY A 245 20.22 -19.81 -18.32
CA GLY A 245 19.43 -20.98 -17.91
C GLY A 245 19.81 -21.47 -16.51
N GLU A 246 19.14 -22.50 -16.01
CA GLU A 246 19.31 -23.00 -14.63
C GLU A 246 20.77 -23.37 -14.28
N ALA A 247 21.47 -24.07 -15.20
CA ALA A 247 22.88 -24.40 -15.01
C ALA A 247 23.76 -23.12 -14.90
N GLY A 248 23.47 -22.09 -15.70
CA GLY A 248 24.14 -20.81 -15.65
C GLY A 248 23.87 -20.05 -14.35
N ARG A 249 22.64 -20.10 -13.83
CA ARG A 249 22.26 -19.49 -12.52
C ARG A 249 23.09 -20.09 -11.39
N THR A 250 23.23 -21.42 -11.34
CA THR A 250 24.02 -22.12 -10.32
C THR A 250 25.50 -21.75 -10.42
N LEU A 251 26.05 -21.71 -11.64
CA LEU A 251 27.43 -21.32 -11.86
C LEU A 251 27.69 -19.88 -11.38
N LEU A 252 26.81 -18.92 -11.74
CA LEU A 252 26.96 -17.54 -11.36
C LEU A 252 26.83 -17.33 -9.85
N ARG A 253 25.88 -17.99 -9.19
CA ARG A 253 25.76 -17.95 -7.71
C ARG A 253 27.05 -18.42 -7.04
N SER A 254 27.64 -19.51 -7.52
CA SER A 254 28.92 -20.02 -6.97
C SER A 254 30.07 -19.06 -7.24
N ALA A 255 30.22 -18.57 -8.47
CA ALA A 255 31.32 -17.70 -8.86
C ALA A 255 31.31 -16.33 -8.18
N LEU A 256 30.12 -15.72 -8.03
CA LEU A 256 29.96 -14.42 -7.39
C LEU A 256 29.94 -14.54 -5.85
N GLY A 257 29.30 -15.58 -5.31
CA GLY A 257 29.23 -15.81 -3.87
C GLY A 257 30.57 -16.19 -3.23
N GLY A 258 31.55 -16.60 -4.04
CA GLY A 258 32.93 -16.85 -3.56
C GLY A 258 33.80 -15.58 -3.44
N LEU A 259 33.31 -14.41 -3.83
CA LEU A 259 34.03 -13.15 -3.73
C LEU A 259 34.02 -12.60 -2.30
N SER A 260 35.14 -12.03 -1.88
CA SER A 260 35.27 -11.41 -0.55
C SER A 260 34.30 -10.23 -0.40
N GLY A 261 33.61 -10.19 0.76
CA GLY A 261 32.63 -9.12 1.07
C GLY A 261 31.27 -9.27 0.36
N VAL A 262 31.06 -10.36 -0.39
CA VAL A 262 29.76 -10.71 -0.98
C VAL A 262 28.99 -11.64 -0.03
N HIS A 263 27.73 -11.30 0.28
CA HIS A 263 26.90 -12.02 1.22
C HIS A 263 25.78 -12.81 0.57
N GLU A 264 25.18 -12.27 -0.49
CA GLU A 264 24.02 -12.86 -1.14
C GLU A 264 24.10 -12.63 -2.66
N VAL A 265 23.71 -13.64 -3.44
CA VAL A 265 23.64 -13.56 -4.90
C VAL A 265 22.32 -14.13 -5.36
N LEU A 266 21.49 -13.29 -5.96
CA LEU A 266 20.24 -13.67 -6.58
C LEU A 266 20.37 -13.51 -8.10
N VAL A 267 20.06 -14.56 -8.85
CA VAL A 267 20.11 -14.57 -10.32
C VAL A 267 18.72 -14.87 -10.83
N ASP A 268 18.18 -13.94 -11.62
CA ASP A 268 16.85 -14.03 -12.22
C ASP A 268 16.88 -13.58 -13.67
N GLY A 269 16.77 -14.53 -14.59
CA GLY A 269 16.80 -14.27 -16.03
C GLY A 269 18.06 -13.51 -16.46
N ARG A 270 17.90 -12.23 -16.81
CA ARG A 270 18.97 -11.31 -17.18
C ARG A 270 19.48 -10.45 -16.04
N ARG A 271 18.87 -10.52 -14.87
CA ARG A 271 19.20 -9.68 -13.72
C ARG A 271 19.94 -10.48 -12.67
N VAL A 272 21.00 -9.87 -12.14
CA VAL A 272 21.76 -10.40 -11.00
C VAL A 272 21.76 -9.33 -9.92
N SER A 273 21.32 -9.69 -8.73
CA SER A 273 21.38 -8.82 -7.55
C SER A 273 22.40 -9.41 -6.57
N VAL A 274 23.35 -8.61 -6.16
CA VAL A 274 24.42 -9.00 -5.25
C VAL A 274 24.41 -8.09 -4.04
N ARG A 275 24.54 -8.65 -2.84
CA ARG A 275 24.80 -7.91 -1.61
C ARG A 275 26.29 -7.94 -1.30
N ALA A 276 26.86 -6.75 -1.09
CA ALA A 276 28.27 -6.61 -0.76
C ALA A 276 28.47 -5.55 0.33
N ASP A 277 29.44 -5.76 1.22
CA ASP A 277 29.79 -4.82 2.31
C ASP A 277 29.98 -3.37 1.80
N ASP A 278 30.66 -3.24 0.67
CA ASP A 278 30.84 -2.00 -0.10
C ASP A 278 30.55 -2.31 -1.56
N GLY A 279 29.39 -1.87 -2.02
CA GLY A 279 28.92 -2.16 -3.38
C GLY A 279 29.82 -1.55 -4.44
N ALA A 280 30.33 -0.34 -4.22
CA ALA A 280 31.17 0.35 -5.18
C ALA A 280 32.54 -0.36 -5.33
N ALA A 281 33.15 -0.78 -4.23
CA ALA A 281 34.39 -1.55 -4.21
C ALA A 281 34.23 -2.96 -4.80
N ALA A 282 33.04 -3.55 -4.68
CA ALA A 282 32.77 -4.91 -5.18
C ALA A 282 32.57 -4.96 -6.72
N VAL A 283 32.10 -3.88 -7.37
CA VAL A 283 31.77 -3.86 -8.82
C VAL A 283 32.89 -4.41 -9.69
N PRO A 284 34.19 -3.97 -9.58
CA PRO A 284 35.24 -4.50 -10.45
C PRO A 284 35.42 -6.03 -10.30
N ALA A 285 35.38 -6.55 -9.09
CA ALA A 285 35.52 -7.99 -8.81
C ALA A 285 34.35 -8.79 -9.39
N LEU A 286 33.12 -8.27 -9.26
CA LEU A 286 31.90 -8.86 -9.82
C LEU A 286 31.96 -8.92 -11.35
N LEU A 287 32.32 -7.82 -12.00
CA LEU A 287 32.47 -7.74 -13.48
C LEU A 287 33.53 -8.74 -13.96
N GLY A 288 34.68 -8.79 -13.32
CA GLY A 288 35.75 -9.71 -13.67
C GLY A 288 35.37 -11.19 -13.49
N ALA A 289 34.56 -11.50 -12.48
CA ALA A 289 34.02 -12.86 -12.27
C ALA A 289 33.02 -13.26 -13.38
N LEU A 290 32.14 -12.35 -13.78
CA LEU A 290 31.18 -12.56 -14.88
C LEU A 290 31.88 -12.73 -16.21
N GLU A 291 32.90 -11.90 -16.49
CA GLU A 291 33.70 -12.03 -17.70
C GLU A 291 34.43 -13.37 -17.79
N ARG A 292 35.05 -13.85 -16.71
CA ARG A 292 35.64 -15.21 -16.64
C ARG A 292 34.63 -16.32 -16.85
N ALA A 293 33.37 -16.11 -16.43
CA ALA A 293 32.27 -17.01 -16.71
C ALA A 293 31.67 -16.91 -18.14
N GLY A 294 32.22 -16.04 -18.97
CA GLY A 294 31.74 -15.79 -20.33
C GLY A 294 30.41 -15.03 -20.40
N VAL A 295 30.02 -14.34 -19.33
CA VAL A 295 28.73 -13.64 -19.23
C VAL A 295 28.95 -12.13 -19.37
N GLY A 296 28.37 -11.56 -20.44
CA GLY A 296 28.47 -10.13 -20.71
C GLY A 296 27.48 -9.33 -19.86
N VAL A 297 27.95 -8.22 -19.26
CA VAL A 297 27.14 -7.26 -18.51
C VAL A 297 26.75 -6.08 -19.40
N ALA A 298 25.50 -5.68 -19.38
CA ALA A 298 24.96 -4.51 -20.07
C ALA A 298 24.98 -3.26 -19.19
N ALA A 299 24.64 -3.42 -17.90
CA ALA A 299 24.64 -2.33 -16.94
C ALA A 299 24.99 -2.83 -15.53
N ALA A 300 25.56 -1.94 -14.71
CA ALA A 300 25.83 -2.17 -13.30
C ALA A 300 25.42 -0.92 -12.51
N THR A 301 24.66 -1.10 -11.45
CA THR A 301 24.18 -0.01 -10.58
C THR A 301 24.41 -0.41 -9.13
N VAL A 302 24.96 0.49 -8.34
CA VAL A 302 25.09 0.35 -6.89
C VAL A 302 23.99 1.17 -6.23
N ALA A 303 23.25 0.57 -5.35
CA ALA A 303 22.15 1.20 -4.62
C ALA A 303 22.17 0.81 -3.14
N ARG A 304 21.67 1.71 -2.29
CA ARG A 304 21.35 1.35 -0.91
C ARG A 304 20.18 0.35 -0.91
N PRO A 305 20.07 -0.50 0.14
CA PRO A 305 18.94 -1.40 0.30
C PRO A 305 17.61 -0.70 0.14
N SER A 306 16.71 -1.28 -0.64
CA SER A 306 15.36 -0.79 -0.90
C SER A 306 14.29 -1.75 -0.37
N LEU A 307 13.05 -1.31 -0.29
CA LEU A 307 11.94 -2.21 0.03
C LEU A 307 11.67 -3.24 -1.08
N ASP A 308 12.08 -2.98 -2.35
CA ASP A 308 12.06 -3.99 -3.41
C ASP A 308 12.99 -5.15 -3.11
N ASP A 309 14.18 -4.84 -2.57
CA ASP A 309 15.14 -5.87 -2.16
C ASP A 309 14.64 -6.68 -0.95
N VAL A 310 13.93 -6.03 -0.01
CA VAL A 310 13.28 -6.71 1.10
C VAL A 310 12.21 -7.67 0.58
N TYR A 311 11.36 -7.20 -0.36
CA TYR A 311 10.34 -8.02 -0.99
C TYR A 311 10.95 -9.23 -1.70
N LEU A 312 11.97 -9.01 -2.53
CA LEU A 312 12.69 -10.07 -3.26
C LEU A 312 13.25 -11.12 -2.30
N ARG A 313 13.86 -10.70 -1.19
CA ARG A 313 14.42 -11.62 -0.19
C ARG A 313 13.36 -12.54 0.44
N HIS A 314 12.18 -11.99 0.78
CA HIS A 314 11.14 -12.74 1.48
C HIS A 314 10.24 -13.55 0.55
N THR A 315 10.10 -13.18 -0.74
CA THR A 315 9.20 -13.83 -1.69
C THR A 315 9.93 -14.63 -2.78
N GLY A 316 11.23 -14.38 -2.97
CA GLY A 316 12.04 -15.01 -4.01
C GLY A 316 11.83 -14.44 -5.42
N ARG A 317 11.01 -13.38 -5.57
CA ARG A 317 10.73 -12.69 -6.84
C ARG A 317 10.70 -11.19 -6.64
N ARG A 318 10.95 -10.43 -7.71
CA ARG A 318 10.91 -8.96 -7.64
C ARG A 318 9.48 -8.46 -7.55
N TYR A 319 9.34 -7.29 -6.93
CA TYR A 319 8.04 -6.64 -6.77
C TYR A 319 7.36 -6.36 -8.12
N ALA A 320 8.12 -5.86 -9.10
CA ALA A 320 7.59 -5.58 -10.44
C ALA A 320 7.03 -6.83 -11.15
N GLU A 321 7.74 -7.96 -11.06
CA GLU A 321 7.30 -9.25 -11.64
C GLU A 321 6.02 -9.76 -10.99
N ALA A 322 5.95 -9.67 -9.66
CA ALA A 322 4.75 -10.03 -8.91
C ALA A 322 3.55 -9.14 -9.26
N ALA A 323 3.78 -7.87 -9.63
CA ALA A 323 2.74 -6.95 -10.06
C ALA A 323 2.21 -7.29 -11.48
N GLU A 324 3.09 -7.73 -12.39
CA GLU A 324 2.72 -8.15 -13.75
C GLU A 324 1.90 -9.45 -13.75
N GLU A 325 2.31 -10.49 -13.00
CA GLU A 325 1.59 -11.76 -12.87
C GLU A 325 0.13 -11.57 -12.42
N THR A 326 -0.12 -10.60 -11.55
CA THR A 326 -1.47 -10.33 -11.03
C THR A 326 -2.27 -9.39 -11.93
N GLY A 327 -1.62 -8.58 -12.78
CA GLY A 327 -2.26 -7.74 -13.79
C GLY A 327 -2.92 -8.57 -14.90
N GLU A 328 -2.25 -9.59 -15.40
CA GLU A 328 -2.79 -10.50 -16.41
C GLU A 328 -3.96 -11.36 -15.88
N ALA A 329 -3.95 -11.76 -14.62
CA ALA A 329 -5.04 -12.50 -14.00
C ALA A 329 -6.30 -11.65 -13.77
N GLY A 330 -6.15 -10.32 -13.65
CA GLY A 330 -7.26 -9.38 -13.41
C GLY A 330 -8.08 -9.03 -14.65
N GLU A 331 -7.51 -9.12 -15.84
CA GLU A 331 -8.23 -8.82 -17.09
C GLU A 331 -9.12 -9.95 -17.59
N THR A 332 -8.87 -11.20 -17.20
CA THR A 332 -9.66 -12.37 -17.59
C THR A 332 -10.88 -12.64 -16.70
N GLY A 333 -11.09 -11.89 -15.63
CA GLY A 333 -12.13 -12.12 -14.61
C GLY A 333 -13.07 -10.95 -14.37
N ARG A 334 -13.48 -10.16 -15.38
CA ARG A 334 -14.66 -9.28 -15.23
C ARG A 334 -15.93 -10.07 -15.55
N PRO A 335 -16.81 -10.35 -14.61
CA PRO A 335 -18.20 -10.63 -14.93
C PRO A 335 -18.89 -9.29 -15.19
N ASP A 336 -19.13 -8.96 -16.45
CA ASP A 336 -20.30 -8.16 -16.81
C ASP A 336 -21.50 -8.94 -16.32
N ASP A 337 -22.18 -8.40 -15.29
CA ASP A 337 -23.60 -8.70 -15.06
C ASP A 337 -24.10 -7.88 -13.86
N LEU A 338 -24.57 -6.68 -14.16
CA LEU A 338 -25.68 -6.06 -13.46
C LEU A 338 -26.71 -5.62 -14.50
N ALA A 339 -27.29 -6.63 -15.16
CA ALA A 339 -28.53 -6.45 -15.91
C ALA A 339 -29.65 -6.18 -14.89
N LEU A 340 -30.11 -4.95 -14.87
CA LEU A 340 -31.37 -4.54 -14.27
C LEU A 340 -32.50 -5.32 -14.93
N ALA A 341 -33.00 -6.34 -14.25
CA ALA A 341 -34.28 -6.96 -14.57
C ALA A 341 -35.39 -6.00 -14.17
N GLY A 342 -35.83 -5.14 -15.11
CA GLY A 342 -37.12 -4.51 -15.07
C GLY A 342 -38.17 -5.57 -15.29
N GLY A 343 -38.97 -5.85 -14.29
CA GLY A 343 -40.17 -6.70 -14.31
C GLY A 343 -41.40 -5.85 -14.12
N THR A 344 -42.10 -5.59 -15.20
CA THR A 344 -43.50 -5.14 -15.28
C THR A 344 -44.41 -6.15 -14.60
N ARG A 345 -45.17 -5.73 -13.60
CA ARG A 345 -46.64 -5.83 -13.44
C ARG A 345 -47.08 -5.24 -12.11
#